data_ef2bbb3e58ce9292c6531a796d881564
#
_entry.id   ef2bbb3e58ce9292c6531a796d881564
#
_cell.length_a   1.000
_cell.length_b   1.000
_cell.length_c   1.000
_cell.angle_alpha   90.00
_cell.angle_beta   90.00
_cell.angle_gamma   90.00
#
_symmetry.space_group_name_H-M   'P 1'
#
loop_
_entity.id
_entity.type
_entity.pdbx_description
1 polymer ?
#
loop_
_entity_poly.entity_id
_entity_poly.type
_entity_poly.pdbx_seq_one_letter_code
_entity_poly.pdbx_strand_id
1 'polypeptide(L)'
;VLGCSVLFYFLLDKGLDPIFEDLFPSSKENYQQIIRLIKISPIVSFLYFCILAPILEGVLMRGFLLDGLSTNYGKIVALLISAALFSILHFNIAQIVPSFICGIILGLLYFYTDSIFSCILAHIGYNSISYMMIMLPIYINHLK
;
A
#
# COMPACT_ATOMS: atom_id res chain seq x y z
N VAL A 1 -0.60 14.04 -5.92
CA VAL A 1 0.12 13.13 -5.01
C VAL A 1 -0.54 13.11 -3.64
N LEU A 2 -0.53 14.20 -2.85
CA LEU A 2 -1.15 14.26 -1.51
C LEU A 2 -2.64 13.90 -1.51
N GLY A 3 -3.42 14.38 -2.47
CA GLY A 3 -4.82 14.01 -2.62
C GLY A 3 -5.02 12.51 -2.83
N CYS A 4 -4.14 11.85 -3.58
CA CYS A 4 -4.13 10.40 -3.74
C CYS A 4 -3.87 9.67 -2.41
N SER A 5 -2.91 10.13 -1.62
CA SER A 5 -2.58 9.51 -0.32
C SER A 5 -3.76 9.57 0.65
N VAL A 6 -4.45 10.70 0.72
CA VAL A 6 -5.65 10.87 1.55
C VAL A 6 -6.81 10.01 1.03
N LEU A 7 -7.01 9.99 -0.29
CA LEU A 7 -8.03 9.14 -0.92
C LEU A 7 -7.79 7.66 -0.61
N PHE A 8 -6.55 7.19 -0.70
CA PHE A 8 -6.19 5.82 -0.35
C PHE A 8 -6.53 5.49 1.10
N TYR A 9 -6.19 6.36 2.03
CA TYR A 9 -6.50 6.14 3.44
C TYR A 9 -8.01 5.95 3.67
N PHE A 10 -8.84 6.81 3.10
CA PHE A 10 -10.29 6.67 3.27
C PHE A 10 -10.87 5.49 2.51
N LEU A 11 -10.40 5.22 1.29
CA LEU A 11 -10.90 4.12 0.47
C LEU A 11 -10.47 2.76 0.99
N LEU A 12 -9.19 2.61 1.33
CA LEU A 12 -8.60 1.33 1.74
C LEU A 12 -8.77 1.11 3.25
N ASP A 13 -8.09 1.88 4.10
CA ASP A 13 -8.06 1.65 5.55
C ASP A 13 -9.43 1.82 6.22
N LYS A 14 -10.25 2.77 5.77
CA LYS A 14 -11.58 3.03 6.36
C LYS A 14 -12.71 2.35 5.61
N GLY A 15 -12.53 2.08 4.32
CA GLY A 15 -13.57 1.49 3.48
C GLY A 15 -13.42 -0.02 3.32
N LEU A 16 -12.37 -0.47 2.69
CA LEU A 16 -12.21 -1.86 2.25
C LEU A 16 -11.59 -2.77 3.31
N ASP A 17 -10.51 -2.36 3.97
CA ASP A 17 -9.78 -3.21 4.91
C ASP A 17 -10.67 -3.78 6.02
N PRO A 18 -11.53 -3.00 6.71
CA PRO A 18 -12.41 -3.55 7.74
C PRO A 18 -13.35 -4.63 7.22
N ILE A 19 -13.87 -4.47 6.00
CA ILE A 19 -14.78 -5.44 5.37
C ILE A 19 -14.05 -6.75 5.09
N PHE A 20 -12.85 -6.67 4.51
CA PHE A 20 -12.07 -7.86 4.17
C PHE A 20 -11.46 -8.54 5.38
N GLU A 21 -11.09 -7.79 6.42
CA GLU A 21 -10.63 -8.36 7.70
C GLU A 21 -11.74 -9.13 8.43
N ASP A 22 -12.97 -8.67 8.35
CA ASP A 22 -14.13 -9.39 8.91
C ASP A 22 -14.48 -10.64 8.10
N LEU A 23 -14.34 -10.59 6.76
CA LEU A 23 -14.54 -11.75 5.89
C LEU A 23 -13.43 -12.82 6.05
N PHE A 24 -12.20 -12.40 6.40
CA PHE A 24 -11.05 -13.28 6.54
C PHE A 24 -10.39 -13.15 7.92
N PRO A 25 -10.97 -13.73 8.98
CA PRO A 25 -10.47 -13.60 10.35
C PRO A 25 -9.01 -14.07 10.57
N SER A 26 -8.51 -14.98 9.72
CA SER A 26 -7.11 -15.42 9.75
C SER A 26 -6.10 -14.30 9.48
N SER A 27 -6.51 -13.22 8.83
CA SER A 27 -5.67 -12.05 8.58
C SER A 27 -5.37 -11.24 9.84
N LYS A 28 -6.18 -11.38 10.89
CA LYS A 28 -6.01 -10.65 12.16
C LYS A 28 -4.67 -10.99 12.85
N GLU A 29 -4.17 -12.19 12.69
CA GLU A 29 -2.84 -12.57 13.23
C GLU A 29 -1.72 -11.79 12.56
N ASN A 30 -1.76 -11.64 11.23
CA ASN A 30 -0.79 -10.85 10.48
C ASN A 30 -0.81 -9.38 10.91
N TYR A 31 -1.99 -8.82 11.08
CA TYR A 31 -2.15 -7.45 11.58
C TYR A 31 -1.57 -7.27 12.99
N GLN A 32 -1.82 -8.22 13.90
CA GLN A 32 -1.26 -8.20 15.26
C GLN A 32 0.27 -8.32 15.26
N GLN A 33 0.86 -9.09 14.35
CA GLN A 33 2.30 -9.17 14.18
C GLN A 33 2.89 -7.82 13.76
N ILE A 34 2.28 -7.14 12.79
CA ILE A 34 2.71 -5.79 12.36
C ILE A 34 2.65 -4.81 13.54
N ILE A 35 1.55 -4.79 14.30
CA ILE A 35 1.43 -3.94 15.51
C ILE A 35 2.53 -4.23 16.53
N ARG A 36 2.89 -5.51 16.75
CA ARG A 36 3.99 -5.87 17.65
C ARG A 36 5.32 -5.31 17.16
N LEU A 37 5.63 -5.43 15.87
CA LEU A 37 6.85 -4.87 15.27
C LEU A 37 6.91 -3.35 15.43
N ILE A 38 5.79 -2.67 15.18
CA ILE A 38 5.66 -1.21 15.37
C ILE A 38 5.94 -0.82 16.82
N LYS A 39 5.42 -1.57 17.80
CA LYS A 39 5.64 -1.29 19.23
C LYS A 39 7.09 -1.54 19.67
N ILE A 40 7.74 -2.57 19.12
CA ILE A 40 9.13 -2.92 19.48
C ILE A 40 10.11 -1.89 18.91
N SER A 41 9.94 -1.51 17.65
CA SER A 41 10.88 -0.65 16.93
C SER A 41 10.14 0.32 16.01
N PRO A 42 9.52 1.39 16.54
CA PRO A 42 8.67 2.27 15.75
C PRO A 42 9.43 2.98 14.61
N ILE A 43 10.66 3.43 14.84
CA ILE A 43 11.46 4.13 13.83
C ILE A 43 11.83 3.17 12.68
N VAL A 44 12.32 1.97 13.02
CA VAL A 44 12.70 0.97 12.01
C VAL A 44 11.48 0.51 11.21
N SER A 45 10.35 0.28 11.88
CA SER A 45 9.10 -0.09 11.21
C SER A 45 8.60 1.02 10.29
N PHE A 46 8.69 2.28 10.70
CA PHE A 46 8.35 3.42 9.84
C PHE A 46 9.23 3.47 8.59
N LEU A 47 10.54 3.40 8.75
CA LEU A 47 11.47 3.41 7.63
C LEU A 47 11.22 2.24 6.66
N TYR A 48 10.93 1.06 7.20
CA TYR A 48 10.67 -0.12 6.38
C TYR A 48 9.32 -0.02 5.64
N PHE A 49 8.21 0.15 6.37
CA PHE A 49 6.86 0.09 5.79
C PHE A 49 6.48 1.37 5.02
N CYS A 50 6.93 2.53 5.49
CA CYS A 50 6.51 3.79 4.88
C CYS A 50 7.47 4.33 3.84
N ILE A 51 8.74 3.94 3.85
CA ILE A 51 9.75 4.47 2.93
C ILE A 51 10.29 3.38 2.01
N LEU A 52 10.94 2.36 2.57
CA LEU A 52 11.69 1.37 1.79
C LEU A 52 10.75 0.51 0.92
N ALA A 53 9.69 -0.05 1.50
CA ALA A 53 8.74 -0.88 0.76
C ALA A 53 8.08 -0.12 -0.40
N PRO A 54 7.49 1.09 -0.22
CA PRO A 54 6.95 1.87 -1.32
C PRO A 54 7.94 2.22 -2.43
N ILE A 55 9.21 2.46 -2.08
CA ILE A 55 10.25 2.71 -3.09
C ILE A 55 10.49 1.46 -3.93
N LEU A 56 10.74 0.32 -3.29
CA LEU A 56 11.01 -0.94 -3.98
C LEU A 56 9.82 -1.39 -4.84
N GLU A 57 8.61 -1.32 -4.28
CA GLU A 57 7.38 -1.67 -4.98
C GLU A 57 7.09 -0.70 -6.13
N GLY A 58 7.33 0.60 -5.94
CA GLY A 58 7.17 1.60 -6.98
C GLY A 58 8.11 1.37 -8.16
N VAL A 59 9.38 1.15 -7.90
CA VAL A 59 10.38 0.87 -8.95
C VAL A 59 10.06 -0.45 -9.66
N LEU A 60 9.78 -1.52 -8.92
CA LEU A 60 9.54 -2.83 -9.48
C LEU A 60 8.22 -2.88 -10.29
N MET A 61 7.13 -2.39 -9.70
CA MET A 61 5.81 -2.54 -10.32
C MET A 61 5.55 -1.52 -11.42
N ARG A 62 6.01 -0.27 -11.29
CA ARG A 62 5.75 0.80 -12.27
C ARG A 62 6.93 1.01 -13.20
N GLY A 63 8.14 1.07 -12.66
CA GLY A 63 9.32 1.30 -13.47
C GLY A 63 9.71 0.11 -14.35
N PHE A 64 9.58 -1.11 -13.85
CA PHE A 64 10.01 -2.29 -14.59
C PHE A 64 8.83 -3.05 -15.20
N LEU A 65 7.87 -3.45 -14.39
CA LEU A 65 6.83 -4.36 -14.82
C LEU A 65 5.76 -3.66 -15.69
N LEU A 66 5.19 -2.56 -15.20
CA LEU A 66 4.11 -1.84 -15.89
C LEU A 66 4.60 -1.22 -17.20
N ASP A 67 5.77 -0.58 -17.17
CA ASP A 67 6.36 0.02 -18.35
C ASP A 67 6.72 -1.04 -19.39
N GLY A 68 7.45 -2.09 -18.99
CA GLY A 68 7.84 -3.18 -19.87
C GLY A 68 6.67 -3.96 -20.49
N LEU A 69 5.61 -4.20 -19.72
CA LEU A 69 4.40 -4.88 -20.24
C LEU A 69 3.56 -3.96 -21.14
N SER A 70 3.51 -2.65 -20.85
CA SER A 70 2.67 -1.73 -21.62
C SER A 70 3.13 -1.59 -23.07
N THR A 71 4.42 -1.71 -23.32
CA THR A 71 5.01 -1.65 -24.68
C THR A 71 4.63 -2.87 -25.53
N ASN A 72 4.48 -4.05 -24.92
CA ASN A 72 4.24 -5.31 -25.64
C ASN A 72 2.76 -5.72 -25.65
N TYR A 73 2.01 -5.46 -24.60
CA TYR A 73 0.65 -5.97 -24.39
C TYR A 73 -0.42 -4.87 -24.26
N GLY A 74 -0.01 -3.60 -24.31
CA GLY A 74 -0.89 -2.46 -24.15
C GLY A 74 -1.17 -2.09 -22.67
N LYS A 75 -1.62 -0.85 -22.46
CA LYS A 75 -1.74 -0.23 -21.12
C LYS A 75 -2.70 -0.97 -20.19
N ILE A 76 -3.85 -1.45 -20.71
CA ILE A 76 -4.88 -2.10 -19.89
C ILE A 76 -4.37 -3.43 -19.34
N VAL A 77 -3.81 -4.27 -20.20
CA VAL A 77 -3.26 -5.59 -19.81
C VAL A 77 -2.11 -5.42 -18.82
N ALA A 78 -1.18 -4.51 -19.11
CA ALA A 78 -0.07 -4.19 -18.24
C ALA A 78 -0.54 -3.73 -16.85
N LEU A 79 -1.55 -2.86 -16.80
CA LEU A 79 -2.14 -2.36 -15.56
C LEU A 79 -2.72 -3.49 -14.71
N LEU A 80 -3.53 -4.36 -15.31
CA LEU A 80 -4.17 -5.47 -14.60
C LEU A 80 -3.14 -6.49 -14.07
N ILE A 81 -2.16 -6.86 -14.89
CA ILE A 81 -1.10 -7.80 -14.48
C ILE A 81 -0.24 -7.17 -13.36
N SER A 82 0.18 -5.93 -13.51
CA SER A 82 0.99 -5.24 -12.49
C SER A 82 0.23 -5.12 -11.17
N ALA A 83 -1.05 -4.77 -11.19
CA ALA A 83 -1.88 -4.67 -9.99
C ALA A 83 -2.12 -6.04 -9.34
N ALA A 84 -2.33 -7.10 -10.13
CA ALA A 84 -2.49 -8.46 -9.62
C ALA A 84 -1.22 -8.96 -8.94
N LEU A 85 -0.05 -8.78 -9.55
CA LEU A 85 1.23 -9.15 -8.94
C LEU A 85 1.52 -8.32 -7.67
N PHE A 86 1.22 -7.03 -7.69
CA PHE A 86 1.33 -6.17 -6.52
C PHE A 86 0.49 -6.69 -5.35
N SER A 87 -0.76 -7.11 -5.60
CA SER A 87 -1.65 -7.62 -4.56
C SER A 87 -1.18 -8.95 -3.98
N ILE A 88 -0.68 -9.87 -4.82
CA ILE A 88 -0.18 -11.19 -4.40
C ILE A 88 1.05 -11.04 -3.49
N LEU A 89 1.92 -10.07 -3.73
CA LEU A 89 3.12 -9.83 -2.93
C LEU A 89 2.83 -9.40 -1.48
N HIS A 90 1.60 -9.01 -1.16
CA HIS A 90 1.22 -8.70 0.23
C HIS A 90 1.05 -9.94 1.11
N PHE A 91 0.97 -11.15 0.52
CA PHE A 91 0.84 -12.43 1.23
C PHE A 91 -0.24 -12.46 2.33
N ASN A 92 -1.26 -11.64 2.21
CA ASN A 92 -2.38 -11.53 3.14
C ASN A 92 -3.69 -11.52 2.36
N ILE A 93 -4.53 -12.53 2.58
CA ILE A 93 -5.76 -12.73 1.82
C ILE A 93 -6.74 -11.55 1.95
N ALA A 94 -6.82 -10.92 3.13
CA ALA A 94 -7.67 -9.75 3.34
C ALA A 94 -7.17 -8.51 2.58
N GLN A 95 -5.87 -8.43 2.30
CA GLN A 95 -5.26 -7.32 1.58
C GLN A 95 -5.22 -7.51 0.06
N ILE A 96 -5.57 -8.68 -0.47
CA ILE A 96 -5.51 -8.93 -1.93
C ILE A 96 -6.35 -7.92 -2.69
N VAL A 97 -7.61 -7.74 -2.33
CA VAL A 97 -8.51 -6.81 -3.04
C VAL A 97 -8.14 -5.34 -2.78
N PRO A 98 -7.94 -4.87 -1.54
CA PRO A 98 -7.46 -3.52 -1.29
C PRO A 98 -6.16 -3.18 -2.02
N SER A 99 -5.16 -4.07 -1.96
CA SER A 99 -3.87 -3.87 -2.65
C SER A 99 -4.00 -3.90 -4.17
N PHE A 100 -4.89 -4.74 -4.72
CA PHE A 100 -5.18 -4.73 -6.15
C PHE A 100 -5.72 -3.36 -6.60
N ILE A 101 -6.70 -2.82 -5.86
CA ILE A 101 -7.28 -1.51 -6.14
C ILE A 101 -6.22 -0.41 -6.00
N CYS A 102 -5.39 -0.46 -4.95
CA CYS A 102 -4.24 0.43 -4.79
C CYS A 102 -3.29 0.35 -5.99
N GLY A 103 -2.98 -0.87 -6.44
CA GLY A 103 -2.16 -1.14 -7.63
C GLY A 103 -2.72 -0.50 -8.90
N ILE A 104 -4.03 -0.61 -9.13
CA ILE A 104 -4.71 0.03 -10.27
C ILE A 104 -4.58 1.56 -10.19
N ILE A 105 -4.91 2.17 -9.05
CA ILE A 105 -4.89 3.62 -8.91
C ILE A 105 -3.47 4.18 -9.07
N LEU A 106 -2.46 3.53 -8.48
CA LEU A 106 -1.05 3.93 -8.65
C LEU A 106 -0.57 3.71 -10.09
N GLY A 107 -1.03 2.68 -10.78
CA GLY A 107 -0.71 2.46 -12.19
C GLY A 107 -1.37 3.52 -13.11
N LEU A 108 -2.62 3.91 -12.83
CA LEU A 108 -3.28 5.02 -13.52
C LEU A 108 -2.56 6.36 -13.24
N LEU A 109 -2.12 6.59 -12.00
CA LEU A 109 -1.31 7.76 -11.66
C LEU A 109 0.00 7.79 -12.45
N TYR A 110 0.65 6.62 -12.62
CA TYR A 110 1.84 6.50 -13.48
C TYR A 110 1.54 6.89 -14.92
N PHE A 111 0.50 6.33 -15.52
CA PHE A 111 0.13 6.67 -16.90
C PHE A 111 -0.31 8.12 -17.10
N TYR A 112 -0.84 8.76 -16.05
CA TYR A 112 -1.24 10.17 -16.10
C TYR A 112 -0.05 11.12 -15.92
N THR A 113 0.89 10.78 -15.04
CA THR A 113 2.02 11.69 -14.69
C THR A 113 3.32 11.38 -15.41
N ASP A 114 3.40 10.18 -16.03
CA ASP A 114 4.62 9.61 -16.59
C ASP A 114 5.81 9.65 -15.61
N SER A 115 5.50 9.46 -14.32
CA SER A 115 6.46 9.64 -13.23
C SER A 115 6.35 8.56 -12.16
N ILE A 116 7.37 7.70 -12.07
CA ILE A 116 7.51 6.72 -10.98
C ILE A 116 7.59 7.44 -9.63
N PHE A 117 8.26 8.58 -9.58
CA PHE A 117 8.43 9.36 -8.37
C PHE A 117 7.09 9.84 -7.79
N SER A 118 6.15 10.26 -8.64
CA SER A 118 4.80 10.63 -8.21
C SER A 118 4.06 9.45 -7.56
N CYS A 119 4.23 8.24 -8.10
CA CYS A 119 3.62 7.04 -7.55
C CYS A 119 4.24 6.64 -6.21
N ILE A 120 5.58 6.70 -6.12
CA ILE A 120 6.31 6.43 -4.87
C ILE A 120 5.89 7.41 -3.79
N LEU A 121 5.84 8.70 -4.07
CA LEU A 121 5.41 9.72 -3.10
C LEU A 121 3.96 9.54 -2.66
N ALA A 122 3.04 9.20 -3.57
CA ALA A 122 1.66 8.92 -3.22
C ALA A 122 1.54 7.71 -2.29
N HIS A 123 2.32 6.67 -2.55
CA HIS A 123 2.36 5.45 -1.74
C HIS A 123 3.02 5.69 -0.37
N ILE A 124 4.16 6.38 -0.31
CA ILE A 124 4.79 6.81 0.95
C ILE A 124 3.82 7.63 1.79
N GLY A 125 3.14 8.60 1.17
CA GLY A 125 2.15 9.44 1.85
C GLY A 125 1.01 8.62 2.45
N TYR A 126 0.45 7.68 1.69
CA TYR A 126 -0.58 6.76 2.15
C TYR A 126 -0.10 5.93 3.33
N ASN A 127 1.01 5.20 3.19
CA ASN A 127 1.53 4.35 4.26
C ASN A 127 1.89 5.15 5.51
N SER A 128 2.38 6.39 5.36
CA SER A 128 2.69 7.28 6.48
C SER A 128 1.43 7.72 7.23
N ILE A 129 0.34 8.02 6.53
CA ILE A 129 -0.95 8.36 7.16
C ILE A 129 -1.47 7.14 7.94
N SER A 130 -1.52 5.97 7.32
CA SER A 130 -1.97 4.72 7.95
C SER A 130 -1.12 4.38 9.18
N TYR A 131 0.21 4.50 9.07
CA TYR A 131 1.13 4.26 10.18
C TYR A 131 0.87 5.21 11.36
N MET A 132 0.71 6.51 11.11
CA MET A 132 0.42 7.50 12.14
C MET A 132 -0.91 7.25 12.82
N MET A 133 -1.93 6.80 12.07
CA MET A 133 -3.24 6.47 12.63
C MET A 133 -3.21 5.21 13.52
N ILE A 134 -2.30 4.28 13.26
CA ILE A 134 -2.04 3.12 14.13
C ILE A 134 -1.28 3.55 15.39
N MET A 135 -0.26 4.41 15.23
CA MET A 135 0.59 4.84 16.34
C MET A 135 -0.10 5.76 17.33
N LEU A 136 -1.01 6.61 16.88
CA LEU A 136 -1.66 7.62 17.72
C LEU A 136 -2.40 7.02 18.94
N PRO A 137 -3.27 6.00 18.80
CA PRO A 137 -3.92 5.35 19.94
C PRO A 137 -2.92 4.65 20.88
N ILE A 138 -1.87 4.03 20.31
CA ILE A 138 -0.83 3.35 21.10
C ILE A 138 -0.13 4.36 22.02
N TYR A 139 0.24 5.51 21.46
CA TYR A 139 0.92 6.57 22.21
C TYR A 139 0.02 7.20 23.29
N ILE A 140 -1.23 7.50 22.98
CA ILE A 140 -2.21 8.07 23.94
C ILE A 140 -2.45 7.10 25.11
N ASN A 141 -2.52 5.81 24.86
CA ASN A 141 -2.73 4.79 25.90
C ASN A 141 -1.50 4.61 26.83
N HIS A 142 -0.30 4.97 26.37
CA HIS A 142 0.91 4.98 27.19
C HIS A 142 1.03 6.21 28.11
N LEU A 143 0.28 7.28 27.82
CA LEU A 143 0.29 8.52 28.63
C LEU A 143 -0.76 8.52 29.75
N LYS A 144 -1.65 7.54 29.77
CA LYS A 144 -2.66 7.31 30.83
C LYS A 144 -2.17 6.27 31.81
#